data_936e5ef8d502fe6b426df2051919bec4
#
_entry.id   936e5ef8d502fe6b426df2051919bec4
#
_cell.length_a   1.000
_cell.length_b   1.000
_cell.length_c   1.000
_cell.angle_alpha   90.00
_cell.angle_beta   90.00
_cell.angle_gamma   90.00
#
_symmetry.space_group_name_H-M   'P 1'
#
loop_
_entity.id
_entity.type
_entity.pdbx_description
1 polymer ?
#
loop_
_entity_poly.entity_id
_entity_poly.type
_entity_poly.pdbx_seq_one_letter_code
_entity_poly.pdbx_strand_id
1 'polypeptide(L)'
;TSCALDNCPAVANPGQANLDGDAEGDVCDASDATGLSITKISFRKSPKAASDVWGASGTLDAATSPTIAADVIAGGLTLAVKNQGAASVGSLTFAAASCKSVGKGGVKCTDAQKSTVKLSKRAAGDFRVTVSARKQSLASLPAVPADAPFTVTLTTPTSIDRNDAVGAVCSSTASAVKCKD
;
A
#
# COMPACT_ATOMS: atom_id res chain seq x y z
N THR A 1 -20.00 -34.63 7.58
CA THR A 1 -18.93 -33.64 7.84
C THR A 1 -18.36 -33.26 6.48
N SER A 2 -18.75 -32.08 6.00
CA SER A 2 -18.14 -31.45 4.85
C SER A 2 -16.67 -31.21 5.23
N CYS A 3 -15.72 -31.78 4.50
CA CYS A 3 -14.36 -31.29 4.52
C CYS A 3 -14.46 -29.85 3.98
N ALA A 4 -14.27 -28.86 4.83
CA ALA A 4 -14.03 -27.50 4.34
C ALA A 4 -12.84 -27.60 3.37
N LEU A 5 -13.02 -27.12 2.15
CA LEU A 5 -11.91 -27.06 1.20
C LEU A 5 -10.81 -26.24 1.89
N ASP A 6 -9.60 -26.80 1.92
CA ASP A 6 -8.44 -26.06 2.40
C ASP A 6 -8.20 -24.88 1.44
N ASN A 7 -8.32 -23.66 1.95
CA ASN A 7 -8.17 -22.45 1.16
C ASN A 7 -6.70 -22.07 0.89
N CYS A 8 -5.74 -22.88 1.42
CA CYS A 8 -4.30 -22.75 1.10
C CYS A 8 -3.64 -24.14 1.02
N PRO A 9 -3.93 -24.97 0.01
CA PRO A 9 -3.49 -26.38 -0.03
C PRO A 9 -1.98 -26.60 0.01
N ALA A 10 -1.17 -25.58 -0.31
CA ALA A 10 0.29 -25.65 -0.30
C ALA A 10 0.92 -25.14 0.99
N VAL A 11 0.16 -24.51 1.89
CA VAL A 11 0.66 -23.86 3.10
C VAL A 11 -0.26 -24.19 4.29
N ALA A 12 0.30 -24.76 5.36
CA ALA A 12 -0.49 -25.08 6.54
C ALA A 12 -1.10 -23.81 7.18
N ASN A 13 -2.41 -23.70 7.17
CA ASN A 13 -3.17 -22.61 7.76
C ASN A 13 -4.38 -23.09 8.58
N PRO A 14 -4.16 -23.70 9.73
CA PRO A 14 -5.23 -24.35 10.53
C PRO A 14 -6.44 -23.47 10.83
N GLY A 15 -6.25 -22.14 10.83
CA GLY A 15 -7.31 -21.18 11.08
C GLY A 15 -8.17 -20.87 9.88
N GLN A 16 -7.79 -21.28 8.67
CA GLN A 16 -8.50 -21.04 7.41
C GLN A 16 -8.97 -19.59 7.26
N ALA A 17 -8.12 -18.64 7.70
CA ALA A 17 -8.41 -17.23 7.60
C ALA A 17 -8.55 -16.82 6.14
N ASN A 18 -9.54 -16.00 5.84
CA ASN A 18 -9.86 -15.51 4.49
C ASN A 18 -10.61 -14.19 4.66
N LEU A 19 -9.91 -13.10 4.52
CA LEU A 19 -10.42 -11.77 4.87
C LEU A 19 -11.34 -11.19 3.80
N ASP A 20 -11.03 -11.39 2.53
CA ASP A 20 -11.82 -10.87 1.43
C ASP A 20 -12.92 -11.85 0.97
N GLY A 21 -12.90 -13.11 1.45
CA GLY A 21 -13.93 -14.10 1.21
C GLY A 21 -13.86 -14.73 -0.19
N ASP A 22 -12.71 -14.66 -0.86
CA ASP A 22 -12.49 -15.30 -2.15
C ASP A 22 -12.14 -16.81 -2.00
N ALA A 23 -11.48 -17.42 -2.99
CA ALA A 23 -11.14 -18.85 -2.97
C ALA A 23 -9.81 -19.15 -2.26
N GLU A 24 -8.98 -18.13 -2.01
CA GLU A 24 -7.65 -18.25 -1.42
C GLU A 24 -7.65 -17.77 0.03
N GLY A 25 -6.86 -18.37 0.89
CA GLY A 25 -6.73 -17.94 2.28
C GLY A 25 -5.59 -16.94 2.46
N ASP A 26 -5.70 -16.10 3.48
CA ASP A 26 -4.77 -14.98 3.78
C ASP A 26 -3.29 -15.34 3.70
N VAL A 27 -2.90 -16.58 4.00
CA VAL A 27 -1.49 -17.00 4.03
C VAL A 27 -0.93 -17.34 2.65
N CYS A 28 -1.76 -17.67 1.70
CA CYS A 28 -1.39 -18.02 0.32
C CYS A 28 -1.91 -17.01 -0.71
N ASP A 29 -2.83 -16.15 -0.31
CA ASP A 29 -3.32 -15.08 -1.15
C ASP A 29 -2.31 -13.93 -1.23
N ALA A 30 -1.98 -13.54 -2.45
CA ALA A 30 -1.09 -12.41 -2.71
C ALA A 30 -1.82 -11.06 -2.63
N SER A 31 -3.14 -11.07 -2.50
CA SER A 31 -3.93 -9.84 -2.52
C SER A 31 -5.27 -9.97 -1.79
N ASP A 32 -5.28 -9.93 -0.50
CA ASP A 32 -6.48 -9.64 0.30
C ASP A 32 -7.00 -8.22 0.03
N ALA A 33 -7.36 -7.96 -1.19
CA ALA A 33 -7.39 -6.65 -1.83
C ALA A 33 -8.57 -5.77 -1.45
N THR A 34 -9.33 -6.10 -0.42
CA THR A 34 -10.52 -5.36 -0.10
C THR A 34 -10.26 -4.12 0.75
N GLY A 35 -10.82 -3.01 0.36
CA GLY A 35 -10.93 -1.80 1.18
C GLY A 35 -9.85 -0.73 1.00
N LEU A 36 -8.76 -0.97 0.26
CA LEU A 36 -7.85 0.09 -0.16
C LEU A 36 -8.36 0.71 -1.47
N SER A 37 -8.42 2.02 -1.53
CA SER A 37 -8.75 2.78 -2.75
C SER A 37 -7.78 3.94 -2.91
N ILE A 38 -6.90 3.85 -3.89
CA ILE A 38 -5.88 4.86 -4.22
C ILE A 38 -6.39 5.74 -5.36
N THR A 39 -6.77 6.95 -5.03
CA THR A 39 -7.32 7.91 -5.99
C THR A 39 -6.26 8.73 -6.73
N LYS A 40 -5.00 8.67 -6.28
CA LYS A 40 -3.92 9.45 -6.89
C LYS A 40 -2.56 8.86 -6.57
N ILE A 41 -1.70 8.80 -7.60
CA ILE A 41 -0.28 8.49 -7.46
C ILE A 41 0.56 9.48 -8.28
N SER A 42 1.77 9.77 -7.82
CA SER A 42 2.69 10.68 -8.52
C SER A 42 4.13 10.29 -8.30
N PHE A 43 4.94 10.47 -9.35
CA PHE A 43 6.38 10.25 -9.35
C PHE A 43 7.08 11.51 -9.85
N ARG A 44 8.20 11.85 -9.26
CA ARG A 44 9.03 12.97 -9.70
C ARG A 44 10.49 12.61 -9.61
N LYS A 45 11.19 12.75 -10.73
CA LYS A 45 12.63 12.59 -10.82
C LYS A 45 13.34 13.90 -10.51
N SER A 46 14.36 13.82 -9.68
CA SER A 46 15.22 14.94 -9.34
C SER A 46 16.49 14.91 -10.18
N PRO A 47 17.06 16.05 -10.58
CA PRO A 47 18.39 16.09 -11.18
C PRO A 47 19.49 15.68 -10.19
N LYS A 48 19.21 15.77 -8.88
CA LYS A 48 20.11 15.33 -7.81
C LYS A 48 19.90 13.84 -7.52
N ALA A 49 20.98 13.07 -7.54
CA ALA A 49 20.95 11.64 -7.21
C ALA A 49 20.32 11.36 -5.83
N ALA A 50 19.61 10.26 -5.71
CA ALA A 50 18.91 9.84 -4.49
C ALA A 50 18.01 10.95 -3.88
N SER A 51 17.36 11.74 -4.74
CA SER A 51 16.46 12.81 -4.31
C SER A 51 15.10 12.76 -5.02
N ASP A 52 14.83 11.65 -5.71
CA ASP A 52 13.54 11.39 -6.32
C ASP A 52 12.44 11.28 -5.25
N VAL A 53 11.23 11.57 -5.63
CA VAL A 53 10.08 11.47 -4.74
C VAL A 53 8.92 10.78 -5.46
N TRP A 54 8.13 10.04 -4.69
CA TRP A 54 6.83 9.59 -5.12
C TRP A 54 5.81 9.68 -3.99
N GLY A 55 4.56 9.66 -4.32
CA GLY A 55 3.51 9.71 -3.31
C GLY A 55 2.20 9.18 -3.84
N ALA A 56 1.39 8.68 -2.91
CA ALA A 56 0.04 8.20 -3.19
C ALA A 56 -0.95 8.74 -2.16
N SER A 57 -2.20 8.82 -2.54
CA SER A 57 -3.28 9.16 -1.62
C SER A 57 -4.57 8.46 -1.98
N GLY A 58 -5.33 8.11 -0.94
CA GLY A 58 -6.56 7.38 -1.08
C GLY A 58 -7.28 7.18 0.26
N THR A 59 -8.06 6.14 0.33
CA THR A 59 -8.80 5.70 1.51
C THR A 59 -8.57 4.23 1.80
N LEU A 60 -8.71 3.84 3.04
CA LEU A 60 -8.71 2.45 3.49
C LEU A 60 -9.95 2.25 4.35
N ASP A 61 -10.77 1.28 4.00
CA ASP A 61 -11.98 0.96 4.73
C ASP A 61 -11.62 0.32 6.09
N ALA A 62 -12.10 0.93 7.16
CA ALA A 62 -11.89 0.43 8.51
C ALA A 62 -12.76 -0.78 8.85
N ALA A 63 -13.84 -1.04 8.11
CA ALA A 63 -14.66 -2.23 8.32
C ALA A 63 -13.88 -3.51 7.95
N THR A 64 -13.06 -3.43 6.89
CA THR A 64 -12.17 -4.53 6.45
C THR A 64 -10.83 -4.57 7.20
N SER A 65 -10.49 -3.53 7.97
CA SER A 65 -9.22 -3.41 8.68
C SER A 65 -9.37 -2.69 10.02
N PRO A 66 -10.20 -3.19 10.95
CA PRO A 66 -10.51 -2.48 12.19
C PRO A 66 -9.28 -2.29 13.11
N THR A 67 -8.29 -3.17 13.02
CA THR A 67 -7.08 -3.19 13.85
C THR A 67 -5.87 -2.56 13.17
N ILE A 68 -5.97 -2.14 11.89
CA ILE A 68 -4.82 -1.71 11.06
C ILE A 68 -3.88 -0.71 11.75
N ALA A 69 -4.41 0.24 12.50
CA ALA A 69 -3.57 1.22 13.19
C ALA A 69 -2.77 0.59 14.34
N ALA A 70 -3.34 -0.38 15.06
CA ALA A 70 -2.65 -1.14 16.10
C ALA A 70 -1.60 -2.08 15.48
N ASP A 71 -1.93 -2.76 14.40
CA ASP A 71 -1.05 -3.69 13.68
C ASP A 71 0.18 -2.97 13.12
N VAL A 72 -0.01 -1.79 12.53
CA VAL A 72 1.09 -0.94 12.06
C VAL A 72 1.99 -0.48 13.22
N ILE A 73 1.42 -0.14 14.38
CA ILE A 73 2.22 0.26 15.56
C ILE A 73 2.99 -0.93 16.11
N ALA A 74 2.39 -2.13 16.13
CA ALA A 74 3.01 -3.33 16.66
C ALA A 74 4.07 -3.93 15.73
N GLY A 75 3.83 -3.95 14.43
CA GLY A 75 4.62 -4.70 13.46
C GLY A 75 5.32 -3.86 12.39
N GLY A 76 4.91 -2.62 12.20
CA GLY A 76 5.37 -1.79 11.09
C GLY A 76 4.50 -1.89 9.85
N LEU A 77 5.00 -1.40 8.72
CA LEU A 77 4.23 -1.28 7.48
C LEU A 77 5.17 -1.32 6.28
N THR A 78 4.79 -2.06 5.25
CA THR A 78 5.39 -1.98 3.91
C THR A 78 4.38 -1.44 2.91
N LEU A 79 4.84 -0.55 2.05
CA LEU A 79 4.12 -0.08 0.88
C LEU A 79 4.97 -0.39 -0.36
N ALA A 80 4.36 -1.03 -1.34
CA ALA A 80 4.99 -1.31 -2.63
C ALA A 80 4.15 -0.72 -3.76
N VAL A 81 4.81 -0.30 -4.82
CA VAL A 81 4.17 0.17 -6.05
C VAL A 81 4.75 -0.62 -7.21
N LYS A 82 3.89 -1.27 -7.98
CA LYS A 82 4.24 -2.00 -9.20
C LYS A 82 3.55 -1.35 -10.39
N ASN A 83 4.16 -1.45 -11.57
CA ASN A 83 3.51 -1.07 -12.82
C ASN A 83 2.64 -2.21 -13.37
N GLN A 84 1.95 -1.99 -14.48
CA GLN A 84 1.11 -2.98 -15.15
C GLN A 84 1.86 -4.28 -15.49
N GLY A 85 3.15 -4.21 -15.79
CA GLY A 85 4.02 -5.38 -16.01
C GLY A 85 4.55 -6.04 -14.73
N ALA A 86 3.99 -5.72 -13.56
CA ALA A 86 4.40 -6.20 -12.24
C ALA A 86 5.84 -5.81 -11.82
N ALA A 87 6.51 -4.93 -12.56
CA ALA A 87 7.82 -4.42 -12.19
C ALA A 87 7.71 -3.41 -11.02
N SER A 88 8.62 -3.51 -10.05
CA SER A 88 8.65 -2.60 -8.91
C SER A 88 9.04 -1.18 -9.36
N VAL A 89 8.22 -0.21 -9.04
CA VAL A 89 8.46 1.22 -9.31
C VAL A 89 8.91 1.95 -8.04
N GLY A 90 8.45 1.52 -6.88
CA GLY A 90 8.82 2.10 -5.60
C GLY A 90 8.40 1.24 -4.42
N SER A 91 9.11 1.38 -3.30
CA SER A 91 8.79 0.68 -2.07
C SER A 91 9.21 1.51 -0.85
N LEU A 92 8.45 1.39 0.24
CA LEU A 92 8.75 1.94 1.55
C LEU A 92 8.50 0.87 2.60
N THR A 93 9.44 0.67 3.50
CA THR A 93 9.28 -0.21 4.67
C THR A 93 9.55 0.58 5.93
N PHE A 94 8.65 0.49 6.89
CA PHE A 94 8.73 1.14 8.19
C PHE A 94 8.70 0.07 9.29
N ALA A 95 9.75 0.01 10.09
CA ALA A 95 9.72 -0.81 11.31
C ALA A 95 8.72 -0.24 12.32
N ALA A 96 8.21 -1.07 13.23
CA ALA A 96 7.29 -0.67 14.31
C ALA A 96 7.75 0.58 15.06
N ALA A 97 9.03 0.65 15.42
CA ALA A 97 9.63 1.79 16.12
C ALA A 97 9.55 3.13 15.37
N SER A 98 9.33 3.08 14.04
CA SER A 98 9.16 4.26 13.18
C SER A 98 7.71 4.74 13.11
N CYS A 99 6.77 4.00 13.72
CA CYS A 99 5.34 4.24 13.65
C CYS A 99 4.81 4.74 14.99
N LYS A 100 3.95 5.75 14.96
CA LYS A 100 3.35 6.35 16.17
C LYS A 100 1.89 6.65 15.96
N SER A 101 1.10 6.48 17.03
CA SER A 101 -0.30 6.93 17.05
C SER A 101 -0.39 8.45 16.82
N VAL A 102 -1.36 8.88 16.03
CA VAL A 102 -1.62 10.30 15.78
C VAL A 102 -3.13 10.57 15.75
N GLY A 103 -3.52 11.66 16.40
CA GLY A 103 -4.92 12.09 16.44
C GLY A 103 -5.86 11.05 17.06
N LYS A 104 -7.09 10.98 16.57
CA LYS A 104 -8.15 10.10 17.09
C LYS A 104 -8.08 8.70 16.44
N GLY A 105 -7.07 7.89 16.82
CA GLY A 105 -6.93 6.51 16.33
C GLY A 105 -6.28 6.35 14.96
N GLY A 106 -5.55 7.35 14.49
CA GLY A 106 -4.70 7.26 13.31
C GLY A 106 -3.28 6.81 13.63
N VAL A 107 -2.48 6.53 12.60
CA VAL A 107 -1.07 6.19 12.72
C VAL A 107 -0.22 6.94 11.69
N LYS A 108 1.00 7.27 12.06
CA LYS A 108 2.01 7.84 11.17
C LYS A 108 3.33 7.14 11.35
N CYS A 109 3.90 6.65 10.26
CA CYS A 109 5.25 6.12 10.19
C CYS A 109 6.17 7.12 9.50
N THR A 110 7.42 7.21 9.95
CA THR A 110 8.42 8.12 9.37
C THR A 110 9.79 7.44 9.40
N ASP A 111 10.45 7.33 8.25
CA ASP A 111 11.80 6.76 8.13
C ASP A 111 12.91 7.81 8.33
N ALA A 112 14.17 7.37 8.28
CA ALA A 112 15.33 8.24 8.39
C ALA A 112 15.46 9.24 7.22
N GLN A 113 14.91 8.91 6.05
CA GLN A 113 14.88 9.75 4.85
C GLN A 113 13.75 10.79 4.89
N LYS A 114 12.93 10.80 5.95
CA LYS A 114 11.72 11.61 6.11
C LYS A 114 10.61 11.23 5.13
N SER A 115 10.64 10.00 4.60
CA SER A 115 9.46 9.43 3.97
C SER A 115 8.40 9.17 5.03
N THR A 116 7.14 9.29 4.67
CA THR A 116 6.03 9.09 5.60
C THR A 116 4.89 8.33 4.98
N VAL A 117 4.26 7.49 5.79
CA VAL A 117 2.91 6.98 5.56
C VAL A 117 2.04 7.44 6.71
N LYS A 118 0.88 7.96 6.41
CA LYS A 118 -0.10 8.39 7.40
C LYS A 118 -1.47 7.80 7.10
N LEU A 119 -2.02 7.10 8.07
CA LEU A 119 -3.41 6.65 8.12
C LEU A 119 -4.14 7.56 9.09
N SER A 120 -4.99 8.44 8.58
CA SER A 120 -5.76 9.39 9.40
C SER A 120 -7.21 8.93 9.49
N LYS A 121 -7.64 8.52 10.67
CA LYS A 121 -9.03 8.08 10.90
C LYS A 121 -9.99 9.22 10.64
N ARG A 122 -11.05 8.96 9.89
CA ARG A 122 -12.12 9.91 9.52
C ARG A 122 -13.36 9.69 10.38
N ALA A 123 -14.27 10.64 10.36
CA ALA A 123 -15.53 10.56 11.11
C ALA A 123 -16.42 9.38 10.66
N ALA A 124 -16.35 9.01 9.39
CA ALA A 124 -17.07 7.87 8.82
C ALA A 124 -16.48 6.50 9.24
N GLY A 125 -15.35 6.50 9.96
CA GLY A 125 -14.69 5.27 10.43
C GLY A 125 -13.54 4.82 9.54
N ASP A 126 -13.51 5.17 8.26
CA ASP A 126 -12.44 4.88 7.32
C ASP A 126 -11.14 5.67 7.62
N PHE A 127 -10.05 5.28 6.98
CA PHE A 127 -8.78 6.00 7.05
C PHE A 127 -8.49 6.72 5.73
N ARG A 128 -8.06 7.97 5.82
CA ARG A 128 -7.34 8.60 4.71
C ARG A 128 -5.91 8.10 4.70
N VAL A 129 -5.50 7.54 3.58
CA VAL A 129 -4.11 7.12 3.32
C VAL A 129 -3.37 8.26 2.64
N THR A 130 -2.18 8.59 3.14
CA THR A 130 -1.28 9.57 2.51
C THR A 130 0.14 9.06 2.58
N VAL A 131 0.78 8.95 1.42
CA VAL A 131 2.16 8.47 1.24
C VAL A 131 3.02 9.57 0.68
N SER A 132 4.20 9.76 1.25
CA SER A 132 5.23 10.66 0.74
C SER A 132 6.59 9.99 0.86
N ALA A 133 7.09 9.43 -0.22
CA ALA A 133 8.42 8.84 -0.33
C ALA A 133 9.42 9.93 -0.72
N ARG A 134 10.49 10.05 0.03
CA ARG A 134 11.54 11.05 -0.16
C ARG A 134 12.90 10.39 -0.29
N LYS A 135 13.82 11.07 -0.95
CA LYS A 135 15.20 10.61 -1.15
C LYS A 135 15.24 9.20 -1.76
N GLN A 136 14.38 8.98 -2.75
CA GLN A 136 14.32 7.74 -3.49
C GLN A 136 15.31 7.77 -4.65
N SER A 137 15.58 6.59 -5.21
CA SER A 137 16.34 6.41 -6.45
C SER A 137 15.43 5.66 -7.43
N LEU A 138 14.65 6.39 -8.20
CA LEU A 138 13.86 5.80 -9.28
C LEU A 138 14.80 5.49 -10.45
N ALA A 139 14.74 4.29 -11.00
CA ALA A 139 15.54 3.93 -12.18
C ALA A 139 15.19 4.84 -13.36
N SER A 140 13.90 5.01 -13.61
CA SER A 140 13.34 5.95 -14.60
C SER A 140 11.98 6.46 -14.09
N LEU A 141 11.43 7.47 -14.73
CA LEU A 141 10.01 7.77 -14.59
C LEU A 141 9.20 6.69 -15.32
N PRO A 142 8.04 6.27 -14.79
CA PRO A 142 7.15 5.37 -15.50
C PRO A 142 6.75 5.95 -16.87
N ALA A 143 6.71 5.12 -17.89
CA ALA A 143 6.26 5.48 -19.22
C ALA A 143 4.74 5.33 -19.31
N VAL A 144 4.01 6.44 -19.15
CA VAL A 144 2.54 6.40 -19.24
C VAL A 144 2.05 6.73 -20.65
N PRO A 145 0.99 6.04 -21.14
CA PRO A 145 0.12 5.12 -20.41
C PRO A 145 0.65 3.68 -20.27
N ALA A 146 1.76 3.30 -20.89
CA ALA A 146 2.20 1.91 -21.00
C ALA A 146 2.49 1.22 -19.66
N ASP A 147 2.95 1.97 -18.63
CA ASP A 147 3.22 1.43 -17.29
C ASP A 147 2.01 1.53 -16.35
N ALA A 148 0.94 2.22 -16.74
CA ALA A 148 -0.29 2.30 -15.96
C ALA A 148 -1.26 1.15 -16.30
N PRO A 149 -2.13 0.72 -15.39
CA PRO A 149 -2.29 1.22 -14.01
C PRO A 149 -1.15 0.81 -13.08
N PHE A 150 -1.02 1.54 -11.96
CA PHE A 150 -0.07 1.22 -10.90
C PHE A 150 -0.78 0.50 -9.76
N THR A 151 -0.32 -0.68 -9.40
CA THR A 151 -0.81 -1.39 -8.21
C THR A 151 -0.05 -0.89 -6.99
N VAL A 152 -0.79 -0.44 -5.99
CA VAL A 152 -0.27 -0.03 -4.69
C VAL A 152 -0.67 -1.08 -3.67
N THR A 153 0.29 -1.74 -3.04
CA THR A 153 0.08 -2.75 -2.02
C THR A 153 0.49 -2.20 -0.66
N LEU A 154 -0.35 -2.40 0.35
CA LEU A 154 -0.09 -2.05 1.74
C LEU A 154 -0.11 -3.33 2.57
N THR A 155 1.02 -3.67 3.20
CA THR A 155 1.22 -4.89 3.98
C THR A 155 1.65 -4.56 5.40
N THR A 156 1.14 -5.30 6.38
CA THR A 156 1.67 -5.34 7.75
C THR A 156 2.15 -6.76 8.07
N PRO A 157 3.10 -6.96 9.00
CA PRO A 157 3.60 -8.29 9.33
C PRO A 157 2.56 -9.24 9.95
N THR A 158 1.46 -8.72 10.43
CA THR A 158 0.42 -9.46 11.17
C THR A 158 -0.90 -9.55 10.43
N SER A 159 -1.04 -8.87 9.34
CA SER A 159 -2.23 -8.87 8.49
C SER A 159 -1.85 -8.45 7.08
N ILE A 160 -2.35 -8.90 6.22
CA ILE A 160 -3.00 -8.89 4.95
C ILE A 160 -2.51 -7.75 4.05
N ASP A 161 -2.17 -8.14 2.87
CA ASP A 161 -1.93 -7.25 1.76
C ASP A 161 -3.25 -6.58 1.35
N ARG A 162 -3.23 -5.26 1.32
CA ARG A 162 -4.28 -4.44 0.72
C ARG A 162 -3.74 -3.86 -0.55
N ASN A 163 -4.34 -4.15 -1.68
CA ASN A 163 -3.91 -3.56 -2.93
C ASN A 163 -5.02 -2.79 -3.65
N ASP A 164 -4.63 -1.88 -4.50
CA ASP A 164 -5.50 -1.17 -5.41
C ASP A 164 -4.72 -0.72 -6.64
N ALA A 165 -5.39 -0.68 -7.77
CA ALA A 165 -4.83 -0.22 -9.03
C ALA A 165 -5.29 1.22 -9.30
N VAL A 166 -4.36 2.14 -9.52
CA VAL A 166 -4.61 3.55 -9.84
C VAL A 166 -3.98 3.92 -11.18
N GLY A 167 -4.67 4.68 -11.99
CA GLY A 167 -4.10 5.18 -13.23
C GLY A 167 -5.03 5.21 -14.42
N ALA A 168 -6.33 5.40 -14.19
CA ALA A 168 -7.29 5.60 -15.28
C ALA A 168 -6.92 6.83 -16.13
N VAL A 169 -6.41 7.89 -15.49
CA VAL A 169 -5.96 9.10 -16.20
C VAL A 169 -4.57 9.50 -15.72
N CYS A 170 -3.59 9.38 -16.62
CA CYS A 170 -2.20 9.77 -16.36
C CYS A 170 -1.74 10.94 -17.24
N SER A 171 -0.89 11.78 -16.68
CA SER A 171 -0.17 12.84 -17.37
C SER A 171 1.31 12.80 -17.04
N SER A 172 2.17 13.11 -17.99
CA SER A 172 3.63 13.13 -17.83
C SER A 172 4.27 14.42 -18.30
N THR A 173 5.38 14.76 -17.70
CA THR A 173 6.34 15.77 -18.10
C THR A 173 7.74 15.16 -18.11
N ALA A 174 8.76 15.87 -18.58
CA ALA A 174 10.14 15.38 -18.55
C ALA A 174 10.64 14.96 -17.15
N SER A 175 10.04 15.48 -16.08
CA SER A 175 10.49 15.23 -14.70
C SER A 175 9.42 14.67 -13.76
N ALA A 176 8.19 14.48 -14.21
CA ALA A 176 7.10 14.00 -13.36
C ALA A 176 6.03 13.21 -14.10
N VAL A 177 5.43 12.25 -13.40
CA VAL A 177 4.23 11.51 -13.79
C VAL A 177 3.19 11.68 -12.69
N LYS A 178 1.94 11.87 -13.08
CA LYS A 178 0.78 11.93 -12.16
C LYS A 178 -0.35 11.14 -12.76
N CYS A 179 -0.93 10.25 -11.96
CA CYS A 179 -2.10 9.47 -12.29
C CYS A 179 -3.19 9.67 -11.25
N LYS A 180 -4.43 9.57 -11.69
CA LYS A 180 -5.64 9.63 -10.86
C LYS A 180 -6.72 8.73 -11.46
N ASP A 181 -7.64 8.33 -10.64
CA ASP A 181 -8.93 7.73 -10.98
C ASP A 181 -10.04 8.74 -10.79
#